data_1f255701fa9bee5346f229bc4a7d5641
#
_entry.id   1f255701fa9bee5346f229bc4a7d5641
#
_cell.length_a   1.000
_cell.length_b   1.000
_cell.length_c   1.000
_cell.angle_alpha   90.00
_cell.angle_beta   90.00
_cell.angle_gamma   90.00
#
_symmetry.space_group_name_H-M   'P 1'
#
loop_
_entity.id
_entity.type
_entity.pdbx_description
1 polymer ?
#
loop_
_entity_poly.entity_id
_entity_poly.type
_entity_poly.pdbx_seq_one_letter_code
_entity_poly.pdbx_strand_id
1 'polypeptide(L)'
;MKEITNDMLAQLRASYDADGQAQVLHSALAKTDMAELAYVPGAGARLKGAFSVEVKTRGITAQQKSGRCWLFAALNILREKVAETCHLDQFELSQNYLSFYDKLEKANNFLEMVIENAQEPIKGQLMQYVLRGMTDGGYWSEAVDLIEKYGVVPKQVQPETYQSNHTDRFVVAMNRLLRKDAMELRELVQAGKDPYPRKAVMMAEVYKAACIAFGQPVQSFDFAYRDKENNYHEERDLTPQAFYQKYVGLSLRDYVAVINEPTADKPLDTPIQFHAVENMAGRDMKALNLSQAALEDLCVKQLKHGQAIWFACDAGAFGARKEGIWDPASVQYEALLGGFSTDMPKGKRLEYNSSSATHAMLLTGVHFDKDGQPDRWKIENSWGKDVGDQGYFVCSEAYFKEFVYEAVIDRRHFSPEQLALLEKEPVVINAWDEDY
;
A
#
# COMPACT_ATOMS: atom_id res chain seq x y z
N MET A 1 32.81 22.12 -3.87
CA MET A 1 32.78 20.64 -3.98
C MET A 1 34.21 20.18 -4.29
N LYS A 2 34.64 19.08 -3.69
CA LYS A 2 35.96 18.47 -3.97
C LYS A 2 35.77 17.27 -4.86
N GLU A 3 36.53 17.19 -5.95
CA GLU A 3 36.52 16.01 -6.84
C GLU A 3 37.38 14.87 -6.27
N ILE A 4 37.17 13.65 -6.78
CA ILE A 4 38.01 12.52 -6.43
C ILE A 4 39.39 12.71 -7.11
N THR A 5 40.44 12.84 -6.29
CA THR A 5 41.81 13.00 -6.80
C THR A 5 42.46 11.64 -7.12
N ASN A 6 43.54 11.68 -7.91
CA ASN A 6 44.34 10.47 -8.18
C ASN A 6 44.92 9.84 -6.92
N ASP A 7 45.31 10.65 -5.94
CA ASP A 7 45.84 10.18 -4.65
C ASP A 7 44.73 9.47 -3.85
N MET A 8 43.51 10.01 -3.81
CA MET A 8 42.38 9.33 -3.20
C MET A 8 42.09 7.96 -3.89
N LEU A 9 42.10 7.94 -5.21
CA LEU A 9 41.91 6.69 -5.96
C LEU A 9 43.02 5.66 -5.67
N ALA A 10 44.27 6.08 -5.53
CA ALA A 10 45.36 5.20 -5.16
C ALA A 10 45.17 4.60 -3.77
N GLN A 11 44.72 5.40 -2.80
CA GLN A 11 44.43 4.93 -1.43
C GLN A 11 43.24 3.94 -1.42
N LEU A 12 42.13 4.25 -2.13
CA LEU A 12 40.96 3.39 -2.22
C LEU A 12 41.31 2.04 -2.86
N ARG A 13 42.11 2.03 -3.93
CA ARG A 13 42.60 0.80 -4.58
C ARG A 13 43.46 -0.02 -3.64
N ALA A 14 44.41 0.60 -2.97
CA ALA A 14 45.28 -0.09 -2.02
C ALA A 14 44.49 -0.72 -0.87
N SER A 15 43.44 -0.04 -0.37
CA SER A 15 42.55 -0.56 0.66
C SER A 15 41.76 -1.79 0.15
N TYR A 16 41.21 -1.73 -1.06
CA TYR A 16 40.48 -2.86 -1.65
C TYR A 16 41.41 -4.05 -1.97
N ASP A 17 42.60 -3.80 -2.54
CA ASP A 17 43.57 -4.83 -2.90
C ASP A 17 44.12 -5.58 -1.68
N ALA A 18 44.13 -4.93 -0.51
CA ALA A 18 44.52 -5.51 0.75
C ALA A 18 43.43 -6.39 1.40
N ASP A 19 42.18 -6.28 0.93
CA ASP A 19 41.03 -7.01 1.47
C ASP A 19 40.77 -8.30 0.68
N GLY A 20 41.38 -9.41 1.15
CA GLY A 20 41.19 -10.71 0.51
C GLY A 20 39.75 -11.24 0.59
N GLN A 21 38.94 -10.81 1.58
CA GLN A 21 37.53 -11.18 1.69
C GLN A 21 36.70 -10.47 0.62
N ALA A 22 36.97 -9.21 0.33
CA ALA A 22 36.29 -8.46 -0.73
C ALA A 22 36.47 -9.12 -2.11
N GLN A 23 37.64 -9.70 -2.39
CA GLN A 23 37.89 -10.41 -3.65
C GLN A 23 37.09 -11.73 -3.75
N VAL A 24 36.91 -12.46 -2.65
CA VAL A 24 36.06 -13.65 -2.61
C VAL A 24 34.62 -13.29 -2.81
N LEU A 25 34.12 -12.26 -2.12
CA LEU A 25 32.75 -11.76 -2.30
C LEU A 25 32.49 -11.26 -3.71
N HIS A 26 33.44 -10.53 -4.31
CA HIS A 26 33.35 -10.12 -5.72
C HIS A 26 33.19 -11.33 -6.65
N SER A 27 33.97 -12.39 -6.44
CA SER A 27 33.89 -13.60 -7.29
C SER A 27 32.54 -14.31 -7.17
N ALA A 28 31.93 -14.32 -5.97
CA ALA A 28 30.60 -14.87 -5.73
C ALA A 28 29.51 -14.02 -6.39
N LEU A 29 29.54 -12.71 -6.15
CA LEU A 29 28.55 -11.74 -6.69
C LEU A 29 28.64 -11.56 -8.20
N ALA A 30 29.80 -11.82 -8.82
CA ALA A 30 29.95 -11.77 -10.27
C ALA A 30 29.10 -12.81 -11.04
N LYS A 31 28.60 -13.85 -10.35
CA LYS A 31 27.87 -14.97 -10.99
C LYS A 31 26.53 -15.31 -10.35
N THR A 32 26.23 -14.73 -9.19
CA THR A 32 25.02 -15.06 -8.42
C THR A 32 24.28 -13.79 -8.03
N ASP A 33 22.96 -13.86 -8.06
CA ASP A 33 22.08 -12.75 -7.63
C ASP A 33 22.36 -12.40 -6.17
N MET A 34 22.42 -11.10 -5.89
CA MET A 34 22.74 -10.59 -4.55
C MET A 34 21.68 -11.02 -3.51
N ALA A 35 20.41 -11.04 -3.88
CA ALA A 35 19.33 -11.41 -2.97
C ALA A 35 19.42 -12.89 -2.56
N GLU A 36 19.87 -13.77 -3.47
CA GLU A 36 20.10 -15.20 -3.14
C GLU A 36 21.27 -15.37 -2.17
N LEU A 37 22.36 -14.62 -2.37
CA LEU A 37 23.53 -14.69 -1.48
C LEU A 37 23.31 -14.02 -0.12
N ALA A 38 22.46 -12.98 -0.07
CA ALA A 38 22.17 -12.29 1.17
C ALA A 38 21.31 -13.11 2.14
N TYR A 39 20.56 -14.10 1.64
CA TYR A 39 19.67 -14.89 2.46
C TYR A 39 20.42 -15.89 3.35
N VAL A 40 20.09 -15.88 4.65
CA VAL A 40 20.67 -16.75 5.70
C VAL A 40 19.63 -17.82 6.09
N PRO A 41 19.68 -19.03 5.51
CA PRO A 41 18.64 -20.05 5.71
C PRO A 41 18.40 -20.45 7.17
N GLY A 42 19.45 -20.53 7.98
CA GLY A 42 19.34 -20.87 9.39
C GLY A 42 18.61 -19.81 10.22
N ALA A 43 18.75 -18.53 9.87
CA ALA A 43 18.02 -17.44 10.51
C ALA A 43 16.54 -17.44 10.11
N GLY A 44 16.24 -17.64 8.82
CA GLY A 44 14.86 -17.72 8.33
C GLY A 44 14.07 -18.91 8.86
N ALA A 45 14.73 -20.05 9.11
CA ALA A 45 14.07 -21.25 9.60
C ALA A 45 13.37 -21.04 10.96
N ARG A 46 13.90 -20.17 11.82
CA ARG A 46 13.31 -19.86 13.15
C ARG A 46 11.94 -19.16 13.05
N LEU A 47 11.65 -18.51 11.94
CA LEU A 47 10.39 -17.80 11.72
C LEU A 47 9.26 -18.73 11.24
N LYS A 48 9.59 -19.96 10.84
CA LYS A 48 8.62 -20.95 10.38
C LYS A 48 7.94 -21.61 11.59
N GLY A 49 6.69 -22.01 11.41
CA GLY A 49 5.91 -22.72 12.43
C GLY A 49 4.51 -22.13 12.65
N ALA A 50 3.81 -22.68 13.65
CA ALA A 50 2.46 -22.24 14.01
C ALA A 50 2.47 -20.88 14.70
N PHE A 51 1.34 -20.19 14.63
CA PHE A 51 1.13 -18.89 15.29
C PHE A 51 0.23 -19.08 16.52
N SER A 52 0.48 -18.30 17.57
CA SER A 52 -0.31 -18.34 18.80
C SER A 52 -1.72 -17.82 18.60
N VAL A 53 -1.88 -16.82 17.72
CA VAL A 53 -3.14 -16.27 17.25
C VAL A 53 -3.10 -16.24 15.74
N GLU A 54 -4.14 -16.76 15.11
CA GLU A 54 -4.24 -16.82 13.65
C GLU A 54 -5.67 -16.56 13.19
N VAL A 55 -5.83 -15.58 12.32
CA VAL A 55 -7.06 -15.29 11.60
C VAL A 55 -7.04 -16.07 10.29
N LYS A 56 -7.99 -16.98 10.11
CA LYS A 56 -8.11 -17.74 8.88
C LYS A 56 -8.70 -16.85 7.78
N THR A 57 -8.04 -16.85 6.63
CA THR A 57 -8.48 -16.14 5.43
C THR A 57 -8.75 -17.10 4.27
N ARG A 58 -9.58 -16.67 3.30
CA ARG A 58 -10.15 -17.54 2.27
C ARG A 58 -9.53 -17.31 0.90
N GLY A 59 -8.28 -17.64 0.78
CA GLY A 59 -7.57 -17.65 -0.50
C GLY A 59 -6.55 -16.53 -0.65
N ILE A 60 -5.64 -16.74 -1.58
CA ILE A 60 -4.57 -15.80 -1.92
C ILE A 60 -4.91 -15.16 -3.26
N THR A 61 -4.75 -13.85 -3.33
CA THR A 61 -4.93 -13.04 -4.53
C THR A 61 -3.59 -12.73 -5.21
N ALA A 62 -3.64 -12.25 -6.47
CA ALA A 62 -2.46 -11.93 -7.24
C ALA A 62 -2.63 -10.61 -8.00
N GLN A 63 -1.98 -9.54 -7.53
CA GLN A 63 -2.01 -8.22 -8.16
C GLN A 63 -1.22 -8.13 -9.47
N GLN A 64 -0.44 -9.16 -9.78
CA GLN A 64 0.42 -9.25 -10.95
C GLN A 64 1.42 -8.05 -11.02
N LYS A 65 1.56 -7.43 -12.19
CA LYS A 65 2.41 -6.26 -12.45
C LYS A 65 1.61 -4.96 -12.34
N SER A 66 0.93 -4.77 -11.21
CA SER A 66 0.20 -3.54 -10.88
C SER A 66 0.52 -3.07 -9.47
N GLY A 67 0.44 -1.77 -9.20
CA GLY A 67 0.67 -1.16 -7.89
C GLY A 67 -0.58 -1.12 -7.00
N ARG A 68 -1.53 -2.06 -7.17
CA ARG A 68 -2.83 -2.07 -6.50
C ARG A 68 -2.86 -2.84 -5.18
N CYS A 69 -1.71 -3.07 -4.53
CA CYS A 69 -1.60 -3.83 -3.28
C CYS A 69 -2.59 -3.34 -2.20
N TRP A 70 -2.70 -2.04 -2.02
CA TRP A 70 -3.60 -1.37 -1.08
C TRP A 70 -5.06 -1.77 -1.29
N LEU A 71 -5.50 -1.83 -2.54
CA LEU A 71 -6.86 -2.19 -2.93
C LEU A 71 -7.10 -3.71 -2.78
N PHE A 72 -6.12 -4.55 -3.14
CA PHE A 72 -6.17 -5.99 -2.91
C PHE A 72 -6.30 -6.30 -1.42
N ALA A 73 -5.49 -5.67 -0.57
CA ALA A 73 -5.56 -5.85 0.87
C ALA A 73 -6.91 -5.41 1.45
N ALA A 74 -7.44 -4.25 1.05
CA ALA A 74 -8.74 -3.78 1.49
C ALA A 74 -9.87 -4.74 1.08
N LEU A 75 -9.93 -5.14 -0.18
CA LEU A 75 -10.96 -6.06 -0.68
C LEU A 75 -10.84 -7.47 -0.10
N ASN A 76 -9.65 -7.90 0.30
CA ASN A 76 -9.46 -9.18 0.99
C ASN A 76 -10.09 -9.17 2.40
N ILE A 77 -10.14 -8.03 3.10
CA ILE A 77 -10.93 -7.89 4.35
C ILE A 77 -12.42 -8.04 4.07
N LEU A 78 -12.93 -7.35 3.06
CA LEU A 78 -14.34 -7.38 2.70
C LEU A 78 -14.77 -8.76 2.20
N ARG A 79 -13.90 -9.45 1.45
CA ARG A 79 -14.09 -10.83 0.98
C ARG A 79 -14.48 -11.78 2.10
N GLU A 80 -13.83 -11.66 3.26
CA GLU A 80 -14.11 -12.54 4.40
C GLU A 80 -15.55 -12.37 4.88
N LYS A 81 -16.09 -11.13 4.87
CA LYS A 81 -17.48 -10.86 5.24
C LYS A 81 -18.48 -11.46 4.25
N VAL A 82 -18.24 -11.30 2.94
CA VAL A 82 -19.08 -11.94 1.93
C VAL A 82 -19.09 -13.46 2.08
N ALA A 83 -17.91 -14.05 2.26
CA ALA A 83 -17.78 -15.48 2.40
C ALA A 83 -18.41 -16.03 3.69
N GLU A 84 -18.36 -15.26 4.78
CA GLU A 84 -19.06 -15.56 6.03
C GLU A 84 -20.59 -15.50 5.82
N THR A 85 -21.09 -14.39 5.28
CA THR A 85 -22.52 -14.15 5.03
C THR A 85 -23.14 -15.18 4.09
N CYS A 86 -22.40 -15.58 3.06
CA CYS A 86 -22.84 -16.54 2.04
C CYS A 86 -22.45 -17.99 2.34
N HIS A 87 -21.81 -18.28 3.47
CA HIS A 87 -21.29 -19.61 3.83
C HIS A 87 -20.42 -20.22 2.73
N LEU A 88 -19.46 -19.43 2.18
CA LEU A 88 -18.56 -19.85 1.11
C LEU A 88 -17.17 -20.24 1.65
N ASP A 89 -16.53 -21.23 1.00
CA ASP A 89 -15.13 -21.57 1.28
C ASP A 89 -14.14 -20.63 0.62
N GLN A 90 -14.48 -20.12 -0.56
CA GLN A 90 -13.67 -19.19 -1.33
C GLN A 90 -14.55 -18.13 -1.97
N PHE A 91 -14.05 -16.91 -2.00
CA PHE A 91 -14.68 -15.78 -2.67
C PHE A 91 -13.63 -14.75 -3.04
N GLU A 92 -13.86 -13.97 -4.08
CA GLU A 92 -13.02 -12.85 -4.44
C GLU A 92 -13.87 -11.69 -4.97
N LEU A 93 -13.57 -10.48 -4.51
CA LEU A 93 -14.13 -9.23 -5.04
C LEU A 93 -13.30 -8.74 -6.23
N SER A 94 -13.90 -7.97 -7.12
CA SER A 94 -13.21 -7.42 -8.29
C SER A 94 -12.37 -6.20 -7.91
N GLN A 95 -11.07 -6.33 -8.00
CA GLN A 95 -10.14 -5.20 -7.89
C GLN A 95 -10.17 -4.35 -9.17
N ASN A 96 -10.42 -4.96 -10.32
CA ASN A 96 -10.53 -4.25 -11.59
C ASN A 96 -11.66 -3.22 -11.59
N TYR A 97 -12.81 -3.56 -10.95
CA TYR A 97 -13.95 -2.66 -10.83
C TYR A 97 -13.59 -1.35 -10.12
N LEU A 98 -13.00 -1.44 -8.93
CA LEU A 98 -12.60 -0.25 -8.17
C LEU A 98 -11.37 0.44 -8.75
N SER A 99 -10.45 -0.31 -9.35
CA SER A 99 -9.29 0.28 -10.04
C SER A 99 -9.67 1.16 -11.23
N PHE A 100 -10.78 0.85 -11.91
CA PHE A 100 -11.34 1.72 -12.94
C PHE A 100 -11.70 3.09 -12.35
N TYR A 101 -12.45 3.09 -11.25
CA TYR A 101 -12.88 4.33 -10.60
C TYR A 101 -11.73 5.08 -9.93
N ASP A 102 -10.75 4.38 -9.38
CA ASP A 102 -9.52 4.99 -8.87
C ASP A 102 -8.82 5.83 -9.94
N LYS A 103 -8.64 5.27 -11.14
CA LYS A 103 -8.02 6.02 -12.24
C LYS A 103 -8.85 7.22 -12.68
N LEU A 104 -10.16 7.10 -12.66
CA LEU A 104 -11.07 8.18 -13.01
C LEU A 104 -11.04 9.31 -11.97
N GLU A 105 -11.08 8.96 -10.68
CA GLU A 105 -11.04 9.93 -9.58
C GLU A 105 -9.68 10.63 -9.51
N LYS A 106 -8.57 9.90 -9.64
CA LYS A 106 -7.24 10.49 -9.69
C LYS A 106 -7.04 11.43 -10.86
N ALA A 107 -7.61 11.11 -12.03
CA ALA A 107 -7.59 12.03 -13.17
C ALA A 107 -8.41 13.29 -12.88
N ASN A 108 -9.59 13.14 -12.29
CA ASN A 108 -10.42 14.26 -11.90
C ASN A 108 -9.73 15.14 -10.85
N ASN A 109 -9.17 14.56 -9.79
CA ASN A 109 -8.44 15.26 -8.76
C ASN A 109 -7.22 16.02 -9.33
N PHE A 110 -6.46 15.38 -10.20
CA PHE A 110 -5.35 16.03 -10.92
C PHE A 110 -5.80 17.29 -11.66
N LEU A 111 -6.90 17.21 -12.42
CA LEU A 111 -7.39 18.34 -13.19
C LEU A 111 -7.98 19.45 -12.30
N GLU A 112 -8.64 19.11 -11.18
CA GLU A 112 -9.10 20.09 -10.18
C GLU A 112 -7.92 20.82 -9.55
N MET A 113 -6.90 20.09 -9.08
CA MET A 113 -5.70 20.69 -8.51
C MET A 113 -4.99 21.63 -9.49
N VAL A 114 -4.97 21.29 -10.78
CA VAL A 114 -4.41 22.15 -11.83
C VAL A 114 -5.23 23.43 -12.00
N ILE A 115 -6.56 23.36 -11.96
CA ILE A 115 -7.44 24.52 -12.07
C ILE A 115 -7.27 25.43 -10.85
N GLU A 116 -7.30 24.85 -9.66
CA GLU A 116 -7.23 25.55 -8.38
C GLU A 116 -5.90 26.30 -8.23
N ASN A 117 -4.81 25.67 -8.69
CA ASN A 117 -3.46 26.17 -8.57
C ASN A 117 -2.89 26.71 -9.90
N ALA A 118 -3.77 27.16 -10.82
CA ALA A 118 -3.36 27.60 -12.15
C ALA A 118 -2.44 28.83 -12.15
N GLN A 119 -2.44 29.64 -11.08
CA GLN A 119 -1.60 30.82 -10.94
C GLN A 119 -0.22 30.50 -10.32
N GLU A 120 -0.08 29.33 -9.69
CA GLU A 120 1.17 28.90 -9.07
C GLU A 120 2.28 28.72 -10.12
N PRO A 121 3.55 29.02 -9.79
CA PRO A 121 4.65 28.82 -10.71
C PRO A 121 4.78 27.34 -11.14
N ILE A 122 4.83 27.10 -12.46
CA ILE A 122 4.93 25.72 -12.99
C ILE A 122 6.14 24.93 -12.46
N LYS A 123 7.20 25.63 -12.07
CA LYS A 123 8.42 25.05 -11.45
C LYS A 123 8.39 25.09 -9.93
N GLY A 124 7.30 25.58 -9.31
CA GLY A 124 7.09 25.54 -7.87
C GLY A 124 6.86 24.11 -7.38
N GLN A 125 7.15 23.87 -6.12
CA GLN A 125 7.10 22.56 -5.47
C GLN A 125 5.71 21.92 -5.61
N LEU A 126 4.64 22.66 -5.30
CA LEU A 126 3.26 22.20 -5.47
C LEU A 126 2.97 21.73 -6.90
N MET A 127 3.27 22.57 -7.90
CA MET A 127 2.99 22.21 -9.28
C MET A 127 3.86 21.05 -9.77
N GLN A 128 5.11 20.95 -9.31
CA GLN A 128 5.94 19.77 -9.63
C GLN A 128 5.38 18.50 -9.01
N TYR A 129 4.83 18.56 -7.79
CA TYR A 129 4.10 17.45 -7.18
C TYR A 129 2.88 17.06 -8.02
N VAL A 130 1.97 17.99 -8.30
CA VAL A 130 0.76 17.74 -9.12
C VAL A 130 1.14 17.11 -10.47
N LEU A 131 2.15 17.63 -11.14
CA LEU A 131 2.59 17.15 -12.46
C LEU A 131 3.29 15.78 -12.43
N ARG A 132 3.53 15.15 -11.27
CA ARG A 132 3.85 13.71 -11.21
C ARG A 132 2.71 12.89 -11.86
N GLY A 133 1.47 13.33 -11.67
CA GLY A 133 0.28 12.71 -12.24
C GLY A 133 -0.25 11.57 -11.37
N MET A 134 -1.17 10.79 -11.93
CA MET A 134 -1.73 9.63 -11.22
C MET A 134 -0.71 8.51 -11.05
N THR A 135 -0.85 7.78 -9.96
CA THR A 135 -0.10 6.54 -9.66
C THR A 135 -1.06 5.35 -9.51
N ASP A 136 -0.50 4.17 -9.38
CA ASP A 136 -1.27 2.95 -9.06
C ASP A 136 -1.42 2.75 -7.55
N GLY A 137 -0.54 3.35 -6.76
CA GLY A 137 -0.54 3.28 -5.32
C GLY A 137 -1.74 3.95 -4.69
N GLY A 138 -1.94 3.73 -3.41
CA GLY A 138 -3.00 4.34 -2.63
C GLY A 138 -3.01 3.84 -1.18
N TYR A 139 -3.93 4.38 -0.40
CA TYR A 139 -4.08 4.18 1.03
C TYR A 139 -5.41 3.52 1.38
N TRP A 140 -5.56 3.14 2.65
CA TRP A 140 -6.82 2.61 3.16
C TRP A 140 -7.99 3.58 2.95
N SER A 141 -7.81 4.87 3.25
CA SER A 141 -8.84 5.90 3.09
C SER A 141 -9.35 6.00 1.66
N GLU A 142 -8.46 5.92 0.67
CA GLU A 142 -8.82 5.91 -0.75
C GLU A 142 -9.67 4.68 -1.13
N ALA A 143 -9.35 3.50 -0.57
CA ALA A 143 -10.15 2.30 -0.78
C ALA A 143 -11.55 2.47 -0.16
N VAL A 144 -11.64 3.02 1.05
CA VAL A 144 -12.91 3.31 1.73
C VAL A 144 -13.77 4.26 0.89
N ASP A 145 -13.18 5.33 0.39
CA ASP A 145 -13.88 6.31 -0.43
C ASP A 145 -14.47 5.71 -1.72
N LEU A 146 -13.68 4.88 -2.40
CA LEU A 146 -14.13 4.17 -3.60
C LEU A 146 -15.25 3.18 -3.28
N ILE A 147 -15.12 2.40 -2.23
CA ILE A 147 -16.09 1.39 -1.82
C ILE A 147 -17.42 2.04 -1.44
N GLU A 148 -17.39 3.10 -0.65
CA GLU A 148 -18.61 3.81 -0.23
C GLU A 148 -19.32 4.48 -1.40
N LYS A 149 -18.57 5.06 -2.33
CA LYS A 149 -19.13 5.78 -3.48
C LYS A 149 -19.65 4.83 -4.57
N TYR A 150 -18.90 3.77 -4.87
CA TYR A 150 -19.15 2.92 -6.04
C TYR A 150 -19.63 1.51 -5.68
N GLY A 151 -19.55 1.10 -4.41
CA GLY A 151 -19.84 -0.28 -4.00
C GLY A 151 -18.74 -1.25 -4.41
N VAL A 152 -19.07 -2.54 -4.36
CA VAL A 152 -18.17 -3.63 -4.77
C VAL A 152 -18.93 -4.67 -5.58
N VAL A 153 -18.21 -5.45 -6.39
CA VAL A 153 -18.79 -6.53 -7.18
C VAL A 153 -17.94 -7.80 -7.07
N PRO A 154 -18.55 -9.00 -7.24
CA PRO A 154 -17.80 -10.24 -7.34
C PRO A 154 -16.80 -10.24 -8.51
N LYS A 155 -15.68 -10.94 -8.36
CA LYS A 155 -14.61 -11.03 -9.36
C LYS A 155 -15.10 -11.46 -10.73
N GLN A 156 -16.04 -12.43 -10.79
CA GLN A 156 -16.60 -12.94 -12.05
C GLN A 156 -17.46 -11.93 -12.79
N VAL A 157 -18.02 -10.94 -12.10
CA VAL A 157 -18.87 -9.89 -12.70
C VAL A 157 -18.03 -8.87 -13.49
N GLN A 158 -16.86 -8.52 -12.96
CA GLN A 158 -15.89 -7.70 -13.68
C GLN A 158 -14.48 -8.27 -13.48
N PRO A 159 -14.08 -9.24 -14.31
CA PRO A 159 -12.77 -9.90 -14.19
C PRO A 159 -11.61 -8.98 -14.56
N GLU A 160 -10.40 -9.40 -14.22
CA GLU A 160 -9.18 -8.72 -14.66
C GLU A 160 -9.05 -8.74 -16.18
N THR A 161 -8.50 -7.66 -16.71
CA THR A 161 -8.01 -7.57 -18.10
C THR A 161 -6.49 -7.73 -18.11
N TYR A 162 -5.88 -7.84 -19.30
CA TYR A 162 -4.44 -7.78 -19.39
C TYR A 162 -3.90 -6.43 -18.87
N GLN A 163 -4.61 -5.33 -19.16
CA GLN A 163 -4.18 -3.99 -18.75
C GLN A 163 -4.34 -3.74 -17.25
N SER A 164 -5.36 -4.28 -16.61
CA SER A 164 -5.49 -4.18 -15.16
C SER A 164 -4.41 -4.99 -14.42
N ASN A 165 -3.92 -6.07 -15.01
CA ASN A 165 -2.80 -6.85 -14.50
C ASN A 165 -1.41 -6.26 -14.85
N HIS A 166 -1.34 -5.26 -15.76
CA HIS A 166 -0.10 -4.65 -16.26
C HIS A 166 -0.32 -3.15 -16.50
N THR A 167 -0.45 -2.41 -15.42
CA THR A 167 -0.96 -1.03 -15.40
C THR A 167 0.05 0.05 -15.82
N ASP A 168 1.34 -0.23 -15.80
CA ASP A 168 2.42 0.72 -16.03
C ASP A 168 2.27 1.50 -17.34
N ARG A 169 1.95 0.81 -18.44
CA ARG A 169 1.79 1.46 -19.76
C ARG A 169 0.57 2.36 -19.84
N PHE A 170 -0.53 1.93 -19.22
CA PHE A 170 -1.74 2.75 -19.14
C PHE A 170 -1.48 4.02 -18.33
N VAL A 171 -0.88 3.90 -17.15
CA VAL A 171 -0.53 5.04 -16.28
C VAL A 171 0.39 6.03 -17.00
N VAL A 172 1.44 5.56 -17.68
CA VAL A 172 2.33 6.41 -18.48
C VAL A 172 1.57 7.15 -19.58
N ALA A 173 0.69 6.48 -20.31
CA ALA A 173 -0.09 7.10 -21.39
C ALA A 173 -1.05 8.15 -20.85
N MET A 174 -1.77 7.85 -19.77
CA MET A 174 -2.71 8.80 -19.14
C MET A 174 -1.99 10.00 -18.54
N ASN A 175 -0.83 9.83 -17.93
CA ASN A 175 -0.06 10.96 -17.40
C ASN A 175 0.48 11.88 -18.50
N ARG A 176 0.72 11.38 -19.72
CA ARG A 176 1.03 12.24 -20.86
C ARG A 176 -0.18 13.07 -21.30
N LEU A 177 -1.37 12.44 -21.35
CA LEU A 177 -2.62 13.13 -21.64
C LEU A 177 -2.91 14.20 -20.57
N LEU A 178 -2.90 13.84 -19.31
CA LEU A 178 -3.20 14.76 -18.20
C LEU A 178 -2.25 15.94 -18.14
N ARG A 179 -0.95 15.78 -18.43
CA ARG A 179 0.00 16.92 -18.49
C ARG A 179 -0.27 17.85 -19.65
N LYS A 180 -0.70 17.33 -20.81
CA LYS A 180 -1.17 18.16 -21.93
C LYS A 180 -2.42 18.92 -21.54
N ASP A 181 -3.38 18.26 -20.89
CA ASP A 181 -4.63 18.82 -20.42
C ASP A 181 -4.38 19.91 -19.33
N ALA A 182 -3.43 19.67 -18.43
CA ALA A 182 -2.98 20.65 -17.44
C ALA A 182 -2.51 21.97 -18.10
N MET A 183 -1.76 21.88 -19.18
CA MET A 183 -1.31 23.06 -19.94
C MET A 183 -2.51 23.86 -20.45
N GLU A 184 -3.46 23.20 -21.12
CA GLU A 184 -4.67 23.87 -21.66
C GLU A 184 -5.54 24.50 -20.56
N LEU A 185 -5.77 23.78 -19.44
CA LEU A 185 -6.59 24.29 -18.35
C LEU A 185 -5.96 25.51 -17.68
N ARG A 186 -4.64 25.47 -17.45
CA ARG A 186 -3.90 26.62 -16.91
C ARG A 186 -4.01 27.85 -17.81
N GLU A 187 -3.85 27.68 -19.12
CA GLU A 187 -3.98 28.77 -20.11
C GLU A 187 -5.40 29.37 -20.08
N LEU A 188 -6.45 28.54 -19.98
CA LEU A 188 -7.82 29.01 -19.88
C LEU A 188 -8.04 29.84 -18.60
N VAL A 189 -7.64 29.30 -17.44
CA VAL A 189 -7.81 29.99 -16.15
C VAL A 189 -7.02 31.30 -16.12
N GLN A 190 -5.78 31.31 -16.60
CA GLN A 190 -4.92 32.50 -16.65
C GLN A 190 -5.47 33.57 -17.62
N ALA A 191 -6.21 33.14 -18.64
CA ALA A 191 -6.92 34.03 -19.56
C ALA A 191 -8.29 34.49 -19.02
N GLY A 192 -8.67 34.11 -17.79
CA GLY A 192 -9.97 34.45 -17.18
C GLY A 192 -11.17 33.74 -17.83
N LYS A 193 -10.91 32.60 -18.50
CA LYS A 193 -11.96 31.77 -19.13
C LYS A 193 -12.38 30.65 -18.22
N ASP A 194 -13.63 30.20 -18.32
CA ASP A 194 -14.14 29.03 -17.61
C ASP A 194 -13.46 27.73 -18.13
N PRO A 195 -12.73 26.97 -17.28
CA PRO A 195 -12.06 25.75 -17.69
C PRO A 195 -12.98 24.52 -17.71
N TYR A 196 -14.11 24.53 -17.02
CA TYR A 196 -14.95 23.35 -16.78
C TYR A 196 -15.57 22.72 -18.02
N PRO A 197 -16.04 23.48 -19.04
CA PRO A 197 -16.49 22.85 -20.27
C PRO A 197 -15.39 22.05 -20.97
N ARG A 198 -14.14 22.53 -20.92
CA ARG A 198 -13.01 21.78 -21.50
C ARG A 198 -12.62 20.59 -20.64
N LYS A 199 -12.61 20.73 -19.32
CA LYS A 199 -12.40 19.62 -18.38
C LYS A 199 -13.40 18.48 -18.60
N ALA A 200 -14.67 18.78 -18.85
CA ALA A 200 -15.69 17.76 -19.13
C ALA A 200 -15.33 16.91 -20.36
N VAL A 201 -14.78 17.52 -21.41
CA VAL A 201 -14.30 16.80 -22.61
C VAL A 201 -13.09 15.94 -22.27
N MET A 202 -12.13 16.47 -21.50
CA MET A 202 -10.93 15.73 -21.05
C MET A 202 -11.32 14.51 -20.22
N MET A 203 -12.25 14.65 -19.28
CA MET A 203 -12.75 13.53 -18.47
C MET A 203 -13.46 12.46 -19.32
N ALA A 204 -14.17 12.84 -20.39
CA ALA A 204 -14.76 11.88 -21.33
C ALA A 204 -13.68 11.10 -22.10
N GLU A 205 -12.55 11.73 -22.43
CA GLU A 205 -11.40 11.05 -23.05
C GLU A 205 -10.77 10.05 -22.09
N VAL A 206 -10.57 10.42 -20.81
CA VAL A 206 -10.06 9.53 -19.75
C VAL A 206 -11.00 8.35 -19.52
N TYR A 207 -12.31 8.60 -19.38
CA TYR A 207 -13.33 7.57 -19.19
C TYR A 207 -13.32 6.56 -20.33
N LYS A 208 -13.28 7.04 -21.58
CA LYS A 208 -13.20 6.18 -22.77
C LYS A 208 -11.93 5.32 -22.77
N ALA A 209 -10.79 5.91 -22.43
CA ALA A 209 -9.52 5.17 -22.35
C ALA A 209 -9.56 4.08 -21.27
N ALA A 210 -10.14 4.40 -20.11
CA ALA A 210 -10.31 3.44 -19.01
C ALA A 210 -11.28 2.31 -19.40
N CYS A 211 -12.41 2.59 -20.09
CA CYS A 211 -13.30 1.55 -20.59
C CYS A 211 -12.60 0.60 -21.58
N ILE A 212 -11.75 1.13 -22.46
CA ILE A 212 -10.99 0.31 -23.42
C ILE A 212 -9.97 -0.59 -22.71
N ALA A 213 -9.34 -0.10 -21.64
CA ALA A 213 -8.30 -0.83 -20.93
C ALA A 213 -8.84 -1.84 -19.90
N PHE A 214 -9.85 -1.47 -19.12
CA PHE A 214 -10.32 -2.19 -17.95
C PHE A 214 -11.73 -2.78 -18.11
N GLY A 215 -12.44 -2.45 -19.19
CA GLY A 215 -13.85 -2.73 -19.39
C GLY A 215 -14.76 -1.67 -18.76
N GLN A 216 -15.96 -1.51 -19.33
CA GLN A 216 -16.95 -0.59 -18.77
C GLN A 216 -17.49 -1.13 -17.45
N PRO A 217 -17.53 -0.34 -16.36
CA PRO A 217 -18.06 -0.80 -15.09
C PRO A 217 -19.55 -1.17 -15.19
N VAL A 218 -19.90 -2.30 -14.57
CA VAL A 218 -21.28 -2.76 -14.51
C VAL A 218 -22.11 -1.84 -13.62
N GLN A 219 -23.39 -1.64 -13.99
CA GLN A 219 -24.34 -0.84 -13.20
C GLN A 219 -25.20 -1.73 -12.28
N SER A 220 -25.52 -2.94 -12.76
CA SER A 220 -26.20 -3.99 -12.01
C SER A 220 -25.75 -5.36 -12.49
N PHE A 221 -25.99 -6.37 -11.68
CA PHE A 221 -25.62 -7.75 -11.98
C PHE A 221 -26.48 -8.74 -11.19
N ASP A 222 -26.53 -9.96 -11.67
CA ASP A 222 -27.12 -11.08 -10.94
C ASP A 222 -26.02 -11.78 -10.12
N PHE A 223 -26.32 -12.09 -8.86
CA PHE A 223 -25.43 -12.82 -7.97
C PHE A 223 -26.01 -14.19 -7.61
N ALA A 224 -25.42 -15.22 -8.19
CA ALA A 224 -25.79 -16.59 -7.93
C ALA A 224 -24.60 -17.38 -7.37
N TYR A 225 -24.84 -18.19 -6.33
CA TYR A 225 -23.82 -19.02 -5.69
C TYR A 225 -24.40 -20.28 -5.07
N ARG A 226 -23.52 -21.24 -4.73
CA ARG A 226 -23.85 -22.37 -3.86
C ARG A 226 -23.06 -22.25 -2.57
N ASP A 227 -23.76 -22.40 -1.45
CA ASP A 227 -23.15 -22.44 -0.13
C ASP A 227 -22.42 -23.78 0.13
N LYS A 228 -21.79 -23.91 1.31
CA LYS A 228 -21.07 -25.15 1.71
C LYS A 228 -21.95 -26.40 1.76
N GLU A 229 -23.23 -26.21 2.03
CA GLU A 229 -24.26 -27.27 2.05
C GLU A 229 -24.80 -27.56 0.66
N ASN A 230 -24.24 -26.92 -0.41
CA ASN A 230 -24.64 -27.05 -1.80
C ASN A 230 -26.05 -26.48 -2.11
N ASN A 231 -26.64 -25.65 -1.25
CA ASN A 231 -27.88 -24.94 -1.55
C ASN A 231 -27.62 -23.84 -2.57
N TYR A 232 -28.54 -23.70 -3.52
CA TYR A 232 -28.48 -22.65 -4.54
C TYR A 232 -29.13 -21.36 -4.03
N HIS A 233 -28.44 -20.25 -4.22
CA HIS A 233 -28.90 -18.89 -3.91
C HIS A 233 -28.75 -18.03 -5.15
N GLU A 234 -29.74 -17.17 -5.39
CA GLU A 234 -29.72 -16.21 -6.51
C GLU A 234 -30.41 -14.93 -6.08
N GLU A 235 -29.79 -13.81 -6.43
CA GLU A 235 -30.37 -12.48 -6.34
C GLU A 235 -30.07 -11.71 -7.62
N ARG A 236 -31.10 -11.10 -8.19
CA ARG A 236 -31.02 -10.44 -9.49
C ARG A 236 -31.03 -8.92 -9.36
N ASP A 237 -30.51 -8.26 -10.41
CA ASP A 237 -30.51 -6.80 -10.54
C ASP A 237 -29.88 -6.06 -9.36
N LEU A 238 -28.87 -6.66 -8.72
CA LEU A 238 -28.14 -5.99 -7.65
C LEU A 238 -27.27 -4.86 -8.19
N THR A 239 -27.36 -3.69 -7.60
CA THR A 239 -26.35 -2.65 -7.80
C THR A 239 -25.09 -2.96 -6.93
N PRO A 240 -23.91 -2.48 -7.32
CA PRO A 240 -22.69 -2.67 -6.52
C PRO A 240 -22.81 -2.17 -5.07
N GLN A 241 -23.55 -1.06 -4.87
CA GLN A 241 -23.81 -0.52 -3.54
C GLN A 241 -24.77 -1.42 -2.74
N ALA A 242 -25.83 -1.94 -3.36
CA ALA A 242 -26.75 -2.89 -2.71
C ALA A 242 -26.03 -4.17 -2.32
N PHE A 243 -25.14 -4.67 -3.17
CA PHE A 243 -24.31 -5.82 -2.87
C PHE A 243 -23.39 -5.55 -1.66
N TYR A 244 -22.70 -4.40 -1.64
CA TYR A 244 -21.87 -4.01 -0.50
C TYR A 244 -22.67 -3.96 0.80
N GLN A 245 -23.81 -3.27 0.80
CA GLN A 245 -24.65 -3.12 2.00
C GLN A 245 -25.15 -4.46 2.52
N LYS A 246 -25.56 -5.36 1.64
CA LYS A 246 -26.19 -6.62 2.01
C LYS A 246 -25.17 -7.69 2.43
N TYR A 247 -24.09 -7.84 1.68
CA TYR A 247 -23.18 -8.97 1.83
C TYR A 247 -21.88 -8.64 2.59
N VAL A 248 -21.50 -7.38 2.66
CA VAL A 248 -20.35 -6.91 3.44
C VAL A 248 -20.81 -6.23 4.72
N GLY A 249 -21.58 -5.15 4.62
CA GLY A 249 -22.21 -4.45 5.74
C GLY A 249 -21.25 -3.88 6.79
N LEU A 250 -19.98 -3.66 6.45
CA LEU A 250 -18.98 -3.09 7.35
C LEU A 250 -19.07 -1.56 7.33
N SER A 251 -19.01 -0.93 8.50
CA SER A 251 -18.77 0.51 8.62
C SER A 251 -17.27 0.79 8.50
N LEU A 252 -16.80 1.07 7.27
CA LEU A 252 -15.36 1.25 7.02
C LEU A 252 -14.78 2.50 7.67
N ARG A 253 -15.61 3.51 7.98
CA ARG A 253 -15.20 4.72 8.72
C ARG A 253 -14.94 4.46 10.22
N ASP A 254 -15.31 3.30 10.73
CA ASP A 254 -14.95 2.89 12.09
C ASP A 254 -13.50 2.38 12.18
N TYR A 255 -12.82 2.24 11.06
CA TYR A 255 -11.41 1.86 11.00
C TYR A 255 -10.52 3.09 10.90
N VAL A 256 -9.54 3.18 11.78
CA VAL A 256 -8.61 4.30 11.90
C VAL A 256 -7.24 3.87 11.39
N ALA A 257 -6.66 4.65 10.48
CA ALA A 257 -5.26 4.51 10.13
C ALA A 257 -4.39 4.95 11.32
N VAL A 258 -3.56 4.04 11.82
CA VAL A 258 -2.57 4.30 12.86
C VAL A 258 -1.20 4.22 12.21
N ILE A 259 -0.44 5.31 12.28
CA ILE A 259 0.93 5.35 11.77
C ILE A 259 1.93 5.35 12.93
N ASN A 260 3.13 4.88 12.65
CA ASN A 260 4.30 5.12 13.49
C ASN A 260 5.42 5.74 12.66
N GLU A 261 5.37 7.04 12.57
CA GLU A 261 6.33 7.89 11.86
C GLU A 261 6.91 8.92 12.85
N PRO A 262 7.93 8.55 13.64
CA PRO A 262 8.50 9.41 14.68
C PRO A 262 9.47 10.43 14.09
N THR A 263 8.97 11.29 13.19
CA THR A 263 9.72 12.40 12.57
C THR A 263 9.47 13.70 13.32
N ALA A 264 10.28 14.71 13.06
CA ALA A 264 10.20 15.99 13.78
C ALA A 264 8.91 16.76 13.51
N ASP A 265 8.34 16.60 12.33
CA ASP A 265 7.11 17.26 11.84
C ASP A 265 5.84 16.48 12.18
N LYS A 266 5.96 15.20 12.56
CA LYS A 266 4.84 14.33 12.93
C LYS A 266 4.98 13.86 14.39
N PRO A 267 4.58 14.67 15.37
CA PRO A 267 4.68 14.29 16.77
C PRO A 267 3.82 13.07 17.10
N LEU A 268 4.31 12.22 18.03
CA LEU A 268 3.53 11.12 18.54
C LEU A 268 2.30 11.59 19.33
N ASP A 269 1.30 10.72 19.51
CA ASP A 269 0.02 10.97 20.20
C ASP A 269 -0.76 12.15 19.61
N THR A 270 -0.67 12.28 18.28
CA THR A 270 -1.23 13.39 17.52
C THR A 270 -1.89 12.89 16.23
N PRO A 271 -3.10 13.39 15.90
CA PRO A 271 -3.68 13.15 14.58
C PRO A 271 -2.89 13.94 13.52
N ILE A 272 -2.62 13.28 12.40
CA ILE A 272 -1.95 13.87 11.24
C ILE A 272 -2.96 13.89 10.10
N GLN A 273 -3.02 15.01 9.39
CA GLN A 273 -3.81 15.17 8.18
C GLN A 273 -2.86 15.40 7.00
N PHE A 274 -2.86 14.48 6.05
CA PHE A 274 -2.07 14.59 4.83
C PHE A 274 -2.93 15.24 3.75
N HIS A 275 -2.58 16.47 3.42
CA HIS A 275 -3.30 17.27 2.43
C HIS A 275 -2.86 16.91 1.01
N ALA A 276 -3.84 16.77 0.09
CA ALA A 276 -3.66 16.49 -1.33
C ALA A 276 -3.02 15.12 -1.66
N VAL A 277 -3.13 14.12 -0.76
CA VAL A 277 -2.67 12.75 -1.00
C VAL A 277 -3.77 11.88 -1.63
N GLU A 278 -5.04 12.14 -1.31
CA GLU A 278 -6.20 11.30 -1.67
C GLU A 278 -6.50 11.24 -3.18
N ASN A 279 -7.16 10.16 -3.60
CA ASN A 279 -7.59 9.98 -4.99
C ASN A 279 -8.79 10.87 -5.38
N MET A 280 -9.64 11.26 -4.42
CA MET A 280 -10.82 12.08 -4.66
C MET A 280 -10.56 13.54 -4.31
N ALA A 281 -10.95 14.43 -5.21
CA ALA A 281 -10.83 15.87 -5.04
C ALA A 281 -11.52 16.35 -3.75
N GLY A 282 -10.84 17.22 -3.01
CA GLY A 282 -11.35 17.85 -1.80
C GLY A 282 -11.38 16.93 -0.57
N ARG A 283 -10.65 15.83 -0.59
CA ARG A 283 -10.46 14.91 0.55
C ARG A 283 -9.00 14.90 1.01
N ASP A 284 -8.82 14.67 2.31
CA ASP A 284 -7.51 14.53 2.94
C ASP A 284 -7.44 13.23 3.73
N MET A 285 -6.30 12.56 3.64
CA MET A 285 -6.01 11.38 4.45
C MET A 285 -5.79 11.81 5.90
N LYS A 286 -6.34 11.03 6.84
CA LYS A 286 -6.13 11.24 8.28
C LYS A 286 -5.59 9.97 8.92
N ALA A 287 -4.59 10.11 9.78
CA ALA A 287 -4.02 9.04 10.56
C ALA A 287 -3.73 9.50 11.99
N LEU A 288 -3.67 8.56 12.92
CA LEU A 288 -3.22 8.82 14.28
C LEU A 288 -1.77 8.34 14.44
N ASN A 289 -0.84 9.26 14.70
CA ASN A 289 0.56 8.89 14.90
C ASN A 289 0.79 8.45 16.36
N LEU A 290 1.09 7.17 16.54
CA LEU A 290 1.31 6.56 17.85
C LEU A 290 2.73 6.00 18.00
N SER A 291 3.12 5.73 19.24
CA SER A 291 4.34 4.99 19.50
C SER A 291 4.27 3.57 18.90
N GLN A 292 5.43 2.99 18.59
CA GLN A 292 5.53 1.63 18.07
C GLN A 292 4.85 0.61 19.00
N ALA A 293 5.03 0.75 20.31
CA ALA A 293 4.41 -0.13 21.28
C ALA A 293 2.88 -0.04 21.29
N ALA A 294 2.31 1.17 21.08
CA ALA A 294 0.87 1.36 21.01
C ALA A 294 0.28 0.76 19.71
N LEU A 295 0.97 0.94 18.58
CA LEU A 295 0.57 0.33 17.29
C LEU A 295 0.60 -1.20 17.39
N GLU A 296 1.65 -1.77 17.97
CA GLU A 296 1.79 -3.22 18.20
C GLU A 296 0.67 -3.78 19.09
N ASP A 297 0.38 -3.12 20.22
CA ASP A 297 -0.70 -3.52 21.16
C ASP A 297 -2.08 -3.52 20.46
N LEU A 298 -2.37 -2.49 19.66
CA LEU A 298 -3.60 -2.41 18.88
C LEU A 298 -3.70 -3.55 17.84
N CYS A 299 -2.60 -3.86 17.15
CA CYS A 299 -2.55 -4.98 16.22
C CYS A 299 -2.80 -6.32 16.93
N VAL A 300 -2.15 -6.55 18.07
CA VAL A 300 -2.36 -7.76 18.89
C VAL A 300 -3.82 -7.88 19.34
N LYS A 301 -4.42 -6.79 19.83
CA LYS A 301 -5.83 -6.77 20.25
C LYS A 301 -6.76 -7.14 19.12
N GLN A 302 -6.62 -6.52 17.95
CA GLN A 302 -7.48 -6.79 16.79
C GLN A 302 -7.35 -8.24 16.30
N LEU A 303 -6.13 -8.77 16.19
CA LEU A 303 -5.90 -10.17 15.81
C LEU A 303 -6.52 -11.16 16.81
N LYS A 304 -6.40 -10.89 18.13
CA LYS A 304 -7.03 -11.71 19.18
C LYS A 304 -8.57 -11.72 19.08
N HIS A 305 -9.17 -10.69 18.48
CA HIS A 305 -10.60 -10.65 18.19
C HIS A 305 -10.99 -11.26 16.83
N GLY A 306 -10.04 -11.95 16.18
CA GLY A 306 -10.29 -12.66 14.93
C GLY A 306 -10.43 -11.75 13.71
N GLN A 307 -9.89 -10.55 13.73
CA GLN A 307 -9.95 -9.59 12.64
C GLN A 307 -8.56 -9.41 12.01
N ALA A 308 -8.45 -9.63 10.70
CA ALA A 308 -7.25 -9.30 9.93
C ALA A 308 -7.06 -7.77 9.86
N ILE A 309 -5.82 -7.34 9.65
CA ILE A 309 -5.44 -5.92 9.68
C ILE A 309 -4.81 -5.54 8.35
N TRP A 310 -5.36 -4.54 7.68
CA TRP A 310 -4.63 -3.86 6.60
C TRP A 310 -3.43 -3.13 7.21
N PHE A 311 -2.24 -3.33 6.64
CA PHE A 311 -1.02 -2.67 7.10
C PHE A 311 -0.11 -2.36 5.94
N ALA A 312 0.77 -1.37 6.12
CA ALA A 312 1.77 -0.99 5.13
C ALA A 312 3.18 -0.99 5.73
N CYS A 313 4.14 -1.45 4.93
CA CYS A 313 5.54 -1.58 5.32
C CYS A 313 6.49 -1.29 4.16
N ASP A 314 7.79 -1.18 4.47
CA ASP A 314 8.85 -1.17 3.47
C ASP A 314 9.17 -2.60 3.02
N ALA A 315 8.44 -3.10 2.03
CA ALA A 315 8.65 -4.45 1.52
C ALA A 315 9.97 -4.65 0.77
N GLY A 316 10.69 -3.58 0.46
CA GLY A 316 12.04 -3.61 -0.11
C GLY A 316 13.14 -3.90 0.91
N ALA A 317 12.89 -3.56 2.20
CA ALA A 317 13.86 -3.74 3.26
C ALA A 317 13.89 -5.20 3.74
N PHE A 318 15.06 -5.82 3.77
CA PHE A 318 15.32 -7.14 4.35
C PHE A 318 14.34 -8.25 3.95
N GLY A 319 13.86 -8.22 2.69
CA GLY A 319 12.90 -9.17 2.15
C GLY A 319 13.57 -10.32 1.38
N ALA A 320 13.25 -11.56 1.74
CA ALA A 320 13.52 -12.77 0.96
C ALA A 320 12.21 -13.23 0.30
N ARG A 321 11.89 -12.68 -0.87
CA ARG A 321 10.59 -12.83 -1.53
C ARG A 321 10.22 -14.28 -1.82
N LYS A 322 11.17 -15.07 -2.27
CA LYS A 322 10.97 -16.49 -2.60
C LYS A 322 10.61 -17.31 -1.37
N GLU A 323 11.26 -17.03 -0.27
CA GLU A 323 11.09 -17.71 1.03
C GLU A 323 9.87 -17.19 1.80
N GLY A 324 9.33 -16.03 1.43
CA GLY A 324 8.22 -15.37 2.10
C GLY A 324 8.61 -14.79 3.47
N ILE A 325 9.79 -14.19 3.56
CA ILE A 325 10.35 -13.72 4.85
C ILE A 325 10.77 -12.25 4.74
N TRP A 326 10.44 -11.47 5.78
CA TRP A 326 11.01 -10.16 6.07
C TRP A 326 11.69 -10.19 7.44
N ASP A 327 13.01 -10.10 7.46
CA ASP A 327 13.77 -10.19 8.70
C ASP A 327 15.20 -9.71 8.52
N PRO A 328 15.67 -8.69 9.30
CA PRO A 328 17.04 -8.19 9.20
C PRO A 328 18.12 -9.24 9.47
N ALA A 329 17.83 -10.25 10.30
CA ALA A 329 18.78 -11.31 10.56
C ALA A 329 18.82 -12.39 9.47
N SER A 330 17.79 -12.47 8.63
CA SER A 330 17.68 -13.44 7.53
C SER A 330 18.18 -12.90 6.19
N VAL A 331 18.39 -11.58 6.06
CA VAL A 331 18.84 -10.94 4.80
C VAL A 331 19.95 -9.96 5.11
N GLN A 332 21.17 -10.25 4.65
CA GLN A 332 22.40 -9.55 5.04
C GLN A 332 23.15 -8.96 3.84
N TYR A 333 22.56 -7.95 3.18
CA TYR A 333 23.20 -7.26 2.05
C TYR A 333 24.48 -6.54 2.45
N GLU A 334 24.52 -5.94 3.63
CA GLU A 334 25.65 -5.17 4.14
C GLU A 334 26.90 -6.05 4.29
N ALA A 335 26.73 -7.25 4.80
CA ALA A 335 27.83 -8.22 4.95
C ALA A 335 28.43 -8.62 3.59
N LEU A 336 27.59 -8.76 2.55
CA LEU A 336 28.04 -9.07 1.18
C LEU A 336 28.82 -7.94 0.53
N LEU A 337 28.61 -6.71 0.95
CA LEU A 337 29.24 -5.52 0.37
C LEU A 337 30.37 -4.95 1.24
N GLY A 338 30.93 -5.75 2.13
CA GLY A 338 32.09 -5.40 2.93
C GLY A 338 31.81 -4.97 4.37
N GLY A 339 30.56 -5.19 4.86
CA GLY A 339 30.23 -5.02 6.28
C GLY A 339 30.04 -3.57 6.74
N PHE A 340 29.65 -2.67 5.85
CA PHE A 340 29.21 -1.33 6.28
C PHE A 340 27.87 -1.43 7.04
N SER A 341 27.48 -0.40 7.78
CA SER A 341 26.19 -0.32 8.44
C SER A 341 25.31 0.74 7.78
N THR A 342 24.02 0.40 7.61
CA THR A 342 22.96 1.31 7.21
C THR A 342 22.01 1.64 8.37
N ASP A 343 22.39 1.30 9.60
CA ASP A 343 21.57 1.52 10.79
C ASP A 343 21.25 3.01 10.98
N MET A 344 19.95 3.27 11.06
CA MET A 344 19.42 4.61 11.32
C MET A 344 18.18 4.48 12.23
N PRO A 345 17.94 5.44 13.16
CA PRO A 345 16.67 5.50 13.87
C PRO A 345 15.49 5.58 12.88
N LYS A 346 14.37 4.94 13.19
CA LYS A 346 13.19 4.84 12.29
C LYS A 346 12.74 6.19 11.73
N GLY A 347 12.61 7.23 12.56
CA GLY A 347 12.27 8.58 12.10
C GLY A 347 13.31 9.18 11.14
N LYS A 348 14.59 8.92 11.39
CA LYS A 348 15.66 9.42 10.49
C LYS A 348 15.65 8.70 9.13
N ARG A 349 15.32 7.40 9.09
CA ARG A 349 15.16 6.71 7.81
C ARG A 349 14.07 7.35 6.94
N LEU A 350 12.95 7.77 7.54
CA LEU A 350 11.90 8.50 6.85
C LEU A 350 12.38 9.88 6.38
N GLU A 351 12.94 10.70 7.28
CA GLU A 351 13.43 12.05 6.96
C GLU A 351 14.52 12.06 5.88
N TYR A 352 15.32 11.00 5.77
CA TYR A 352 16.40 10.90 4.76
C TYR A 352 16.01 10.03 3.56
N ASN A 353 14.72 9.73 3.37
CA ASN A 353 14.18 8.92 2.26
C ASN A 353 14.89 7.56 2.11
N SER A 354 15.36 6.98 3.23
CA SER A 354 16.01 5.67 3.25
C SER A 354 15.02 4.51 3.37
N SER A 355 13.78 4.79 3.75
CA SER A 355 12.69 3.83 3.88
C SER A 355 11.35 4.56 3.81
N SER A 356 10.34 3.89 3.29
CA SER A 356 8.95 4.37 3.27
C SER A 356 7.98 3.19 3.18
N ALA A 357 6.69 3.43 3.40
CA ALA A 357 5.66 2.43 3.14
C ALA A 357 5.52 2.18 1.63
N THR A 358 5.99 1.04 1.15
CA THR A 358 6.02 0.70 -0.28
C THR A 358 5.01 -0.36 -0.68
N HIS A 359 4.42 -1.08 0.28
CA HIS A 359 3.52 -2.20 0.02
C HIS A 359 2.51 -2.40 1.13
N ALA A 360 1.26 -2.64 0.76
CA ALA A 360 0.16 -2.93 1.68
C ALA A 360 -0.29 -4.38 1.58
N MET A 361 -0.57 -4.99 2.74
CA MET A 361 -0.92 -6.40 2.90
C MET A 361 -1.86 -6.59 4.10
N LEU A 362 -2.16 -7.84 4.47
CA LEU A 362 -2.90 -8.16 5.69
C LEU A 362 -2.01 -8.84 6.72
N LEU A 363 -2.02 -8.33 7.95
CA LEU A 363 -1.62 -9.11 9.11
C LEU A 363 -2.74 -10.10 9.46
N THR A 364 -2.40 -11.37 9.55
CA THR A 364 -3.35 -12.45 9.80
C THR A 364 -2.98 -13.32 11.00
N GLY A 365 -1.88 -13.03 11.67
CA GLY A 365 -1.50 -13.76 12.86
C GLY A 365 -0.29 -13.18 13.58
N VAL A 366 -0.14 -13.58 14.83
CA VAL A 366 1.00 -13.25 15.70
C VAL A 366 1.38 -14.47 16.54
N HIS A 367 2.67 -14.67 16.73
CA HIS A 367 3.20 -15.64 17.67
C HIS A 367 3.82 -14.91 18.87
N PHE A 368 3.64 -15.49 20.05
CA PHE A 368 4.22 -14.99 21.28
C PHE A 368 5.32 -15.93 21.76
N ASP A 369 6.43 -15.36 22.19
CA ASP A 369 7.51 -16.09 22.83
C ASP A 369 7.11 -16.62 24.23
N LYS A 370 8.07 -17.25 24.92
CA LYS A 370 7.88 -17.80 26.28
C LYS A 370 7.56 -16.73 27.34
N ASP A 371 7.91 -15.48 27.08
CA ASP A 371 7.70 -14.33 27.96
C ASP A 371 6.40 -13.55 27.59
N GLY A 372 5.64 -14.08 26.61
CA GLY A 372 4.37 -13.52 26.14
C GLY A 372 4.53 -12.30 25.24
N GLN A 373 5.73 -12.05 24.69
CA GLN A 373 5.99 -10.96 23.77
C GLN A 373 5.86 -11.43 22.31
N PRO A 374 5.36 -10.59 21.39
CA PRO A 374 5.39 -10.92 19.97
C PRO A 374 6.81 -11.22 19.48
N ASP A 375 6.98 -12.27 18.69
CA ASP A 375 8.29 -12.60 18.09
C ASP A 375 8.23 -12.67 16.56
N ARG A 376 7.06 -12.94 15.98
CA ARG A 376 6.83 -12.94 14.53
C ARG A 376 5.37 -12.78 14.17
N TRP A 377 5.12 -12.31 12.94
CA TRP A 377 3.79 -11.95 12.42
C TRP A 377 3.51 -12.68 11.11
N LYS A 378 2.29 -13.22 10.98
CA LYS A 378 1.81 -13.84 9.74
C LYS A 378 1.18 -12.81 8.84
N ILE A 379 1.49 -12.91 7.55
CA ILE A 379 1.06 -11.95 6.53
C ILE A 379 0.39 -12.71 5.38
N GLU A 380 -0.81 -12.25 4.96
CA GLU A 380 -1.40 -12.61 3.68
C GLU A 380 -0.97 -11.56 2.65
N ASN A 381 -0.24 -12.00 1.61
CA ASN A 381 0.25 -11.14 0.55
C ASN A 381 -0.59 -11.30 -0.73
N SER A 382 -0.50 -10.32 -1.63
CA SER A 382 -1.17 -10.30 -2.93
C SER A 382 -0.24 -10.58 -4.11
N TRP A 383 0.79 -11.43 -3.93
CA TRP A 383 1.73 -11.80 -5.00
C TRP A 383 1.50 -13.20 -5.58
N GLY A 384 0.33 -13.80 -5.29
CA GLY A 384 -0.01 -15.15 -5.75
C GLY A 384 0.57 -16.26 -4.87
N LYS A 385 0.19 -17.50 -5.19
CA LYS A 385 0.55 -18.69 -4.40
C LYS A 385 1.95 -19.23 -4.67
N ASP A 386 2.63 -18.74 -5.71
CA ASP A 386 3.91 -19.26 -6.16
C ASP A 386 5.11 -18.70 -5.37
N VAL A 387 4.88 -17.79 -4.43
CA VAL A 387 5.90 -17.17 -3.58
C VAL A 387 5.54 -17.33 -2.10
N GLY A 388 6.56 -17.37 -1.25
CA GLY A 388 6.38 -17.61 0.18
C GLY A 388 5.77 -18.99 0.47
N ASP A 389 5.08 -19.11 1.59
CA ASP A 389 4.32 -20.32 1.94
C ASP A 389 2.91 -20.24 1.38
N GLN A 390 2.70 -20.71 0.14
CA GLN A 390 1.42 -20.64 -0.56
C GLN A 390 0.82 -19.22 -0.63
N GLY A 391 1.68 -18.17 -0.73
CA GLY A 391 1.28 -16.78 -0.76
C GLY A 391 1.24 -16.10 0.62
N TYR A 392 1.43 -16.86 1.69
CA TYR A 392 1.65 -16.30 3.03
C TYR A 392 3.11 -16.02 3.27
N PHE A 393 3.34 -14.98 4.04
CA PHE A 393 4.66 -14.50 4.44
C PHE A 393 4.74 -14.39 5.95
N VAL A 394 5.95 -14.23 6.45
CA VAL A 394 6.22 -13.97 7.87
C VAL A 394 7.22 -12.82 7.99
N CYS A 395 7.00 -11.94 8.94
CA CYS A 395 8.05 -11.03 9.36
C CYS A 395 8.43 -11.26 10.84
N SER A 396 9.70 -11.01 11.15
CA SER A 396 10.17 -11.00 12.55
C SER A 396 9.64 -9.76 13.28
N GLU A 397 9.60 -9.83 14.60
CA GLU A 397 9.30 -8.67 15.45
C GLU A 397 10.29 -7.52 15.22
N ALA A 398 11.55 -7.82 14.98
CA ALA A 398 12.57 -6.82 14.67
C ALA A 398 12.22 -6.05 13.38
N TYR A 399 11.75 -6.75 12.34
CA TYR A 399 11.27 -6.11 11.12
C TYR A 399 9.98 -5.31 11.36
N PHE A 400 9.02 -5.88 12.08
CA PHE A 400 7.75 -5.23 12.38
C PHE A 400 7.97 -3.86 13.04
N LYS A 401 8.81 -3.80 14.06
CA LYS A 401 9.11 -2.56 14.79
C LYS A 401 9.75 -1.48 13.91
N GLU A 402 10.62 -1.86 13.01
CA GLU A 402 11.44 -0.94 12.25
C GLU A 402 10.84 -0.52 10.90
N PHE A 403 10.08 -1.42 10.24
CA PHE A 403 9.68 -1.24 8.85
C PHE A 403 8.16 -1.29 8.60
N VAL A 404 7.34 -1.55 9.63
CA VAL A 404 5.89 -1.35 9.55
C VAL A 404 5.58 0.08 9.96
N TYR A 405 4.93 0.82 9.05
CA TYR A 405 4.66 2.25 9.22
C TYR A 405 3.19 2.55 9.48
N GLU A 406 2.28 1.72 8.98
CA GLU A 406 0.83 1.92 9.12
C GLU A 406 0.11 0.61 9.40
N ALA A 407 -0.92 0.67 10.24
CA ALA A 407 -1.91 -0.38 10.44
C ALA A 407 -3.30 0.22 10.62
N VAL A 408 -4.31 -0.45 10.07
CA VAL A 408 -5.70 0.03 10.12
C VAL A 408 -6.47 -0.74 11.18
N ILE A 409 -6.92 -0.03 12.18
CA ILE A 409 -7.46 -0.58 13.43
C ILE A 409 -8.91 -0.16 13.63
N ASP A 410 -9.78 -1.12 13.94
CA ASP A 410 -11.16 -0.88 14.34
C ASP A 410 -11.21 -0.07 15.66
N ARG A 411 -11.98 1.02 15.68
CA ARG A 411 -12.11 1.94 16.83
C ARG A 411 -12.43 1.25 18.15
N ARG A 412 -13.07 0.09 18.11
CA ARG A 412 -13.43 -0.70 19.31
C ARG A 412 -12.22 -1.19 20.10
N HIS A 413 -11.02 -1.22 19.50
CA HIS A 413 -9.79 -1.67 20.15
C HIS A 413 -9.00 -0.57 20.82
N PHE A 414 -9.36 0.69 20.56
CA PHE A 414 -8.71 1.86 21.16
C PHE A 414 -9.11 2.06 22.61
N SER A 415 -8.18 2.54 23.44
CA SER A 415 -8.52 3.01 24.77
C SER A 415 -9.28 4.35 24.70
N PRO A 416 -9.99 4.74 25.79
CA PRO A 416 -10.62 6.06 25.87
C PRO A 416 -9.64 7.21 25.65
N GLU A 417 -8.42 7.09 26.13
CA GLU A 417 -7.35 8.08 25.98
C GLU A 417 -6.92 8.19 24.50
N GLN A 418 -6.77 7.05 23.81
CA GLN A 418 -6.44 7.03 22.38
C GLN A 418 -7.58 7.60 21.52
N LEU A 419 -8.85 7.30 21.87
CA LEU A 419 -10.00 7.90 21.17
C LEU A 419 -10.05 9.41 21.36
N ALA A 420 -9.71 9.93 22.54
CA ALA A 420 -9.63 11.36 22.78
C ALA A 420 -8.55 12.08 21.95
N LEU A 421 -7.50 11.36 21.52
CA LEU A 421 -6.49 11.93 20.63
C LEU A 421 -7.09 12.26 19.25
N LEU A 422 -8.03 11.46 18.74
CA LEU A 422 -8.66 11.67 17.44
C LEU A 422 -9.48 12.96 17.35
N GLU A 423 -9.88 13.51 18.49
CA GLU A 423 -10.67 14.76 18.57
C GLU A 423 -9.77 16.02 18.64
N LYS A 424 -8.45 15.84 18.70
CA LYS A 424 -7.50 16.97 18.68
C LYS A 424 -7.42 17.57 17.27
N GLU A 425 -7.03 18.85 17.19
CA GLU A 425 -6.66 19.47 15.92
C GLU A 425 -5.47 18.72 15.31
N PRO A 426 -5.56 18.29 14.04
CA PRO A 426 -4.48 17.57 13.39
C PRO A 426 -3.31 18.50 13.02
N VAL A 427 -2.12 17.94 13.02
CA VAL A 427 -0.99 18.53 12.31
C VAL A 427 -1.20 18.28 10.82
N VAL A 428 -1.19 19.34 10.01
CA VAL A 428 -1.39 19.25 8.56
C VAL A 428 -0.04 19.17 7.86
N ILE A 429 0.13 18.14 7.05
CA ILE A 429 1.31 17.89 6.20
C ILE A 429 0.85 17.99 4.76
N ASN A 430 1.49 18.84 3.96
CA ASN A 430 1.19 18.91 2.55
C ASN A 430 1.98 17.84 1.78
N ALA A 431 1.34 17.16 0.84
CA ALA A 431 1.99 16.11 0.05
C ALA A 431 3.21 16.61 -0.77
N TRP A 432 3.27 17.87 -1.10
CA TRP A 432 4.41 18.48 -1.82
C TRP A 432 5.57 18.89 -0.93
N ASP A 433 5.40 18.89 0.39
CA ASP A 433 6.47 19.15 1.36
C ASP A 433 7.18 17.84 1.74
N GLU A 434 6.57 16.70 1.46
CA GLU A 434 7.14 15.37 1.59
C GLU A 434 7.29 14.71 0.21
N ASP A 435 8.24 13.82 0.06
CA ASP A 435 8.37 12.97 -1.14
C ASP A 435 7.44 11.74 -1.04
N TYR A 436 6.13 11.96 -1.11
CA TYR A 436 5.14 10.90 -1.24
C TYR A 436 5.07 10.32 -2.65
#